data_0beb627f2b05678ef4485dc5622a839b
#
_entry.id   0beb627f2b05678ef4485dc5622a839b
#
_cell.length_a   1.000
_cell.length_b   1.000
_cell.length_c   1.000
_cell.angle_alpha   90.00
_cell.angle_beta   90.00
_cell.angle_gamma   90.00
#
_symmetry.space_group_name_H-M   'P 1'
#
loop_
_entity.id
_entity.type
_entity.pdbx_description
1 polymer ?
#
loop_
_entity_poly.entity_id
_entity_poly.type
_entity_poly.pdbx_seq_one_letter_code
_entity_poly.pdbx_strand_id
1 'polypeptide(L)'
;ANQEVAYLLQRIEDFPGTVILATNLKSNIDEAFSRRFQSIIYFPMPDEELRAVLWRNMPPKQWLGDDAEELIATAAQAELSGGSIANVVRRCAIRIIYYKKLNNLMLQDCINMEKE
;
A
#
# COMPACT_ATOMS: atom_id res chain seq x y z
N ALA A 1 16.40 16.80 -13.61
CA ALA A 1 15.09 16.21 -13.33
C ALA A 1 14.13 16.42 -14.49
N ASN A 2 14.01 17.64 -15.00
CA ASN A 2 13.07 17.95 -16.08
C ASN A 2 13.45 17.32 -17.42
N GLN A 3 14.74 17.13 -17.70
CA GLN A 3 15.21 16.49 -18.93
C GLN A 3 14.91 14.99 -18.94
N GLU A 4 15.03 14.32 -17.81
CA GLU A 4 14.71 12.90 -17.68
C GLU A 4 13.20 12.67 -17.87
N VAL A 5 12.37 13.55 -17.28
CA VAL A 5 10.92 13.48 -17.42
C VAL A 5 10.50 13.72 -18.87
N ALA A 6 11.08 14.74 -19.53
CA ALA A 6 10.78 15.03 -20.93
C ALA A 6 11.17 13.87 -21.87
N TYR A 7 12.31 13.24 -21.63
CA TYR A 7 12.75 12.06 -22.37
C TYR A 7 11.79 10.89 -22.19
N LEU A 8 11.38 10.63 -20.94
CA LEU A 8 10.44 9.57 -20.63
C LEU A 8 9.08 9.79 -21.32
N LEU A 9 8.57 11.03 -21.31
CA LEU A 9 7.31 11.38 -21.97
C LEU A 9 7.37 11.15 -23.48
N GLN A 10 8.49 11.50 -24.12
CA GLN A 10 8.67 11.27 -25.54
C GLN A 10 8.70 9.78 -25.86
N ARG A 11 9.35 8.98 -25.03
CA ARG A 11 9.38 7.51 -25.20
C ARG A 11 8.00 6.90 -25.04
N ILE A 12 7.19 7.41 -24.11
CA ILE A 12 5.81 6.97 -23.90
C ILE A 12 4.94 7.28 -25.12
N GLU A 13 5.06 8.49 -25.68
CA GLU A 13 4.29 8.90 -26.85
C GLU A 13 4.57 8.03 -28.09
N ASP A 14 5.84 7.64 -28.25
CA ASP A 14 6.27 6.83 -29.39
C ASP A 14 5.98 5.34 -29.22
N PHE A 15 5.58 4.92 -28.02
CA PHE A 15 5.33 3.49 -27.73
C PHE A 15 3.94 3.08 -28.23
N PRO A 16 3.86 2.03 -29.08
CA PRO A 16 2.58 1.64 -29.73
C PRO A 16 1.64 0.82 -28.85
N GLY A 17 2.05 0.51 -27.61
CA GLY A 17 1.27 -0.29 -26.67
C GLY A 17 0.66 0.53 -25.55
N THR A 18 0.16 -0.16 -24.53
CA THR A 18 -0.35 0.46 -23.32
C THR A 18 0.79 0.73 -22.35
N VAL A 19 0.85 1.94 -21.80
CA VAL A 19 1.82 2.35 -20.79
C VAL A 19 1.08 2.73 -19.52
N ILE A 20 1.54 2.18 -18.39
CA ILE A 20 1.03 2.51 -17.06
C ILE A 20 2.18 3.12 -16.27
N LEU A 21 2.00 4.35 -15.83
CA LEU A 21 2.97 5.06 -14.99
C LEU A 21 2.42 5.19 -13.58
N ALA A 22 3.23 4.85 -12.58
CA ALA A 22 2.88 5.04 -11.18
C ALA A 22 3.88 5.98 -10.52
N THR A 23 3.39 6.92 -9.73
CA THR A 23 4.23 7.88 -9.01
C THR A 23 3.59 8.26 -7.68
N ASN A 24 4.43 8.55 -6.67
CA ASN A 24 4.00 9.15 -5.41
C ASN A 24 4.26 10.65 -5.35
N LEU A 25 4.77 11.25 -6.43
CA LEU A 25 5.16 12.66 -6.49
C LEU A 25 4.09 13.47 -7.20
N LYS A 26 3.09 13.92 -6.44
CA LYS A 26 1.98 14.73 -6.95
C LYS A 26 2.45 16.05 -7.58
N SER A 27 3.52 16.65 -7.04
CA SER A 27 4.06 17.93 -7.50
C SER A 27 4.73 17.86 -8.88
N ASN A 28 5.09 16.68 -9.36
CA ASN A 28 5.73 16.50 -10.66
C ASN A 28 4.75 16.22 -11.79
N ILE A 29 3.46 16.11 -11.47
CA ILE A 29 2.41 15.96 -12.47
C ILE A 29 1.91 17.36 -12.82
N ASP A 30 2.63 18.05 -13.68
CA ASP A 30 2.19 19.34 -14.20
C ASP A 30 1.11 19.15 -15.27
N GLU A 31 0.53 20.24 -15.71
CA GLU A 31 -0.53 20.22 -16.70
C GLU A 31 -0.07 19.63 -18.04
N ALA A 32 1.16 19.91 -18.45
CA ALA A 32 1.72 19.37 -19.68
C ALA A 32 1.87 17.84 -19.61
N PHE A 33 2.19 17.31 -18.41
CA PHE A 33 2.31 15.89 -18.16
C PHE A 33 0.93 15.20 -18.19
N SER A 34 -0.05 15.80 -17.53
CA SER A 34 -1.39 15.19 -17.41
C SER A 34 -2.13 15.12 -18.76
N ARG A 35 -1.86 16.04 -19.69
CA ARG A 35 -2.46 16.03 -21.03
C ARG A 35 -2.08 14.81 -21.87
N ARG A 36 -0.98 14.14 -21.54
CA ARG A 36 -0.44 13.03 -22.33
C ARG A 36 -0.98 11.67 -21.90
N PHE A 37 -1.72 11.62 -20.78
CA PHE A 37 -2.32 10.39 -20.28
C PHE A 37 -3.82 10.38 -20.55
N GLN A 38 -4.32 9.25 -21.04
CA GLN A 38 -5.75 9.06 -21.29
C GLN A 38 -6.56 8.99 -19.99
N SER A 39 -5.94 8.51 -18.93
CA SER A 39 -6.59 8.37 -17.64
C SER A 39 -5.58 8.57 -16.51
N ILE A 40 -6.00 9.27 -15.48
CA ILE A 40 -5.22 9.46 -14.27
C ILE A 40 -6.07 8.98 -13.10
N ILE A 41 -5.50 8.05 -12.33
CA ILE A 41 -6.17 7.48 -11.17
C ILE A 41 -5.39 7.90 -9.92
N TYR A 42 -6.08 8.53 -8.99
CA TYR A 42 -5.51 8.95 -7.72
C TYR A 42 -5.85 7.94 -6.62
N PHE A 43 -4.82 7.50 -5.90
CA PHE A 43 -4.96 6.61 -4.75
C PHE A 43 -4.66 7.39 -3.47
N PRO A 44 -5.68 7.86 -2.77
CA PRO A 44 -5.47 8.59 -1.51
C PRO A 44 -5.01 7.64 -0.39
N MET A 45 -4.49 8.23 0.70
CA MET A 45 -4.26 7.46 1.92
C MET A 45 -5.58 6.84 2.39
N PRO A 46 -5.58 5.56 2.79
CA PRO A 46 -6.81 4.92 3.25
C PRO A 46 -7.26 5.50 4.58
N ASP A 47 -8.56 5.69 4.73
CA ASP A 47 -9.19 5.99 6.01
C ASP A 47 -9.27 4.73 6.89
N GLU A 48 -9.79 4.88 8.10
CA GLU A 48 -9.89 3.77 9.06
C GLU A 48 -10.74 2.61 8.52
N GLU A 49 -11.86 2.91 7.87
CA GLU A 49 -12.74 1.89 7.29
C GLU A 49 -12.04 1.10 6.21
N LEU A 50 -11.36 1.79 5.32
CA LEU A 50 -10.61 1.15 4.23
C LEU A 50 -9.41 0.36 4.78
N ARG A 51 -8.72 0.88 5.80
CA ARG A 51 -7.66 0.13 6.46
C ARG A 51 -8.18 -1.17 7.08
N ALA A 52 -9.37 -1.13 7.69
CA ALA A 52 -9.99 -2.37 8.21
C ALA A 52 -10.24 -3.39 7.10
N VAL A 53 -10.71 -2.96 5.94
CA VAL A 53 -10.87 -3.83 4.76
C VAL A 53 -9.53 -4.43 4.32
N LEU A 54 -8.48 -3.62 4.27
CA LEU A 54 -7.14 -4.09 3.92
C LEU A 54 -6.63 -5.13 4.93
N TRP A 55 -6.77 -4.87 6.22
CA TRP A 55 -6.39 -5.80 7.27
C TRP A 55 -7.19 -7.12 7.25
N ARG A 56 -8.44 -7.06 6.80
CA ARG A 56 -9.27 -8.27 6.65
C ARG A 56 -8.84 -9.13 5.48
N ASN A 57 -8.37 -8.52 4.40
CA ASN A 57 -8.14 -9.21 3.14
C ASN A 57 -6.67 -9.53 2.84
N MET A 58 -5.71 -8.75 3.36
CA MET A 58 -4.29 -8.96 3.05
C MET A 58 -3.66 -10.14 3.76
N PRO A 59 -3.87 -10.36 5.08
CA PRO A 59 -3.33 -11.56 5.73
C PRO A 59 -4.05 -12.82 5.26
N PRO A 60 -3.37 -13.96 5.19
CA PRO A 60 -4.05 -15.22 4.98
C PRO A 60 -5.10 -15.47 6.07
N LYS A 61 -6.26 -15.97 5.67
CA LYS A 61 -7.38 -16.17 6.59
C LYS A 61 -7.07 -17.10 7.77
N GLN A 62 -6.19 -18.06 7.56
CA GLN A 62 -5.79 -19.01 8.61
C GLN A 62 -4.99 -18.34 9.75
N TRP A 63 -4.47 -17.13 9.55
CA TRP A 63 -3.79 -16.40 10.63
C TRP A 63 -4.78 -15.76 11.60
N LEU A 64 -6.00 -15.54 11.16
CA LEU A 64 -7.04 -14.86 11.93
C LEU A 64 -7.80 -15.91 12.74
N GLY A 65 -7.86 -15.72 14.05
CA GLY A 65 -8.59 -16.59 14.97
C GLY A 65 -9.97 -16.02 15.30
N ASP A 66 -10.50 -16.42 16.44
CA ASP A 66 -11.83 -15.99 16.92
C ASP A 66 -11.88 -14.50 17.27
N ASP A 67 -10.71 -13.88 17.55
CA ASP A 67 -10.54 -12.48 17.87
C ASP A 67 -10.22 -11.61 16.66
N ALA A 68 -10.45 -12.12 15.45
CA ALA A 68 -10.07 -11.45 14.20
C ALA A 68 -10.62 -10.03 14.06
N GLU A 69 -11.91 -9.84 14.37
CA GLU A 69 -12.53 -8.51 14.23
C GLU A 69 -11.97 -7.48 15.22
N GLU A 70 -11.63 -7.90 16.43
CA GLU A 70 -10.98 -7.05 17.42
C GLU A 70 -9.56 -6.67 16.98
N LEU A 71 -8.78 -7.63 16.47
CA LEU A 71 -7.45 -7.38 15.90
C LEU A 71 -7.51 -6.39 14.75
N ILE A 72 -8.44 -6.58 13.82
CA ILE A 72 -8.61 -5.72 12.65
C ILE A 72 -8.97 -4.30 13.09
N ALA A 73 -9.92 -4.14 13.99
CA ALA A 73 -10.33 -2.83 14.48
C ALA A 73 -9.17 -2.08 15.15
N THR A 74 -8.40 -2.79 15.96
CA THR A 74 -7.24 -2.20 16.63
C THR A 74 -6.14 -1.82 15.63
N ALA A 75 -5.84 -2.69 14.68
CA ALA A 75 -4.84 -2.45 13.65
C ALA A 75 -5.21 -1.30 12.72
N ALA A 76 -6.49 -1.15 12.42
CA ALA A 76 -7.00 -0.08 11.53
C ALA A 76 -6.82 1.32 12.11
N GLN A 77 -6.63 1.45 13.42
CA GLN A 77 -6.38 2.75 14.05
C GLN A 77 -5.01 3.32 13.68
N ALA A 78 -4.04 2.48 13.33
CA ALA A 78 -2.73 2.94 12.89
C ALA A 78 -2.81 3.53 11.49
N GLU A 79 -2.38 4.77 11.33
CA GLU A 79 -2.43 5.50 10.07
C GLU A 79 -1.33 5.02 9.11
N LEU A 80 -1.61 3.93 8.40
CA LEU A 80 -0.70 3.30 7.46
C LEU A 80 -1.26 3.31 6.04
N SER A 81 -0.37 3.43 5.06
CA SER A 81 -0.72 3.22 3.66
C SER A 81 -0.96 1.74 3.38
N GLY A 82 -1.60 1.42 2.24
CA GLY A 82 -1.74 0.02 1.82
C GLY A 82 -0.41 -0.69 1.67
N GLY A 83 0.61 -0.02 1.15
CA GLY A 83 1.97 -0.57 1.05
C GLY A 83 2.60 -0.85 2.41
N SER A 84 2.43 0.04 3.38
CA SER A 84 2.91 -0.17 4.74
C SER A 84 2.19 -1.33 5.43
N ILE A 85 0.88 -1.46 5.24
CA ILE A 85 0.11 -2.62 5.74
C ILE A 85 0.66 -3.92 5.14
N ALA A 86 0.93 -3.96 3.83
CA ALA A 86 1.53 -5.13 3.20
C ALA A 86 2.89 -5.48 3.80
N ASN A 87 3.72 -4.48 4.11
CA ASN A 87 5.01 -4.70 4.77
C ASN A 87 4.85 -5.30 6.17
N VAL A 88 3.88 -4.81 6.94
CA VAL A 88 3.56 -5.37 8.26
C VAL A 88 3.16 -6.83 8.14
N VAL A 89 2.31 -7.17 7.18
CA VAL A 89 1.88 -8.56 6.92
C VAL A 89 3.10 -9.44 6.61
N ARG A 90 4.04 -8.97 5.80
CA ARG A 90 5.28 -9.72 5.50
C ARG A 90 6.15 -9.94 6.74
N ARG A 91 6.27 -8.95 7.61
CA ARG A 91 7.01 -9.08 8.88
C ARG A 91 6.35 -10.08 9.80
N CYS A 92 5.03 -10.05 9.90
CA CYS A 92 4.27 -11.00 10.69
C CYS A 92 4.41 -12.44 10.17
N ALA A 93 4.55 -12.63 8.85
CA ALA A 93 4.72 -13.95 8.25
C ALA A 93 5.89 -14.72 8.83
N ILE A 94 7.01 -14.04 9.09
CA ILE A 94 8.20 -14.69 9.68
C ILE A 94 7.91 -15.17 11.09
N ARG A 95 7.22 -14.37 11.89
CA ARG A 95 6.90 -14.71 13.29
C ARG A 95 5.85 -15.80 13.39
N ILE A 96 4.87 -15.80 12.49
CA ILE A 96 3.78 -16.78 12.47
C ILE A 96 4.28 -18.20 12.18
N ILE A 97 5.41 -18.36 11.48
CA ILE A 97 6.06 -19.65 11.31
C ILE A 97 6.29 -20.33 12.66
N TYR A 98 6.62 -19.56 13.69
CA TYR A 98 6.87 -20.09 15.04
C TYR A 98 5.59 -20.22 15.89
N TYR A 99 4.63 -19.31 15.76
CA TYR A 99 3.48 -19.18 16.66
C TYR A 99 2.17 -19.68 16.04
N LYS A 100 2.14 -19.97 14.76
CA LYS A 100 1.03 -20.53 13.95
C LYS A 100 -0.22 -19.66 13.84
N LYS A 101 -0.34 -18.56 14.58
CA LYS A 101 -1.41 -17.58 14.40
C LYS A 101 -0.97 -16.19 14.82
N LEU A 102 -1.69 -15.20 14.29
CA LEU A 102 -1.47 -13.81 14.60
C LEU A 102 -2.14 -13.45 15.92
N ASN A 103 -1.40 -12.78 16.82
CA ASN A 103 -1.96 -12.20 18.02
C ASN A 103 -1.73 -10.67 18.04
N ASN A 104 -2.42 -9.98 18.94
CA ASN A 104 -2.39 -8.53 18.99
C ASN A 104 -0.99 -7.97 19.32
N LEU A 105 -0.28 -8.62 20.23
CA LEU A 105 1.07 -8.18 20.63
C LEU A 105 2.05 -8.25 19.47
N MET A 106 2.06 -9.34 18.73
CA MET A 106 2.88 -9.54 17.53
C MET A 106 2.55 -8.50 16.46
N LEU A 107 1.27 -8.29 16.20
CA LEU A 107 0.81 -7.33 15.20
C LEU A 107 1.20 -5.90 15.57
N GLN A 108 1.02 -5.51 16.84
CA GLN A 108 1.42 -4.17 17.31
C GLN A 108 2.94 -3.95 17.21
N ASP A 109 3.73 -4.95 17.52
CA ASP A 109 5.18 -4.87 17.34
C ASP A 109 5.55 -4.64 15.86
N CYS A 110 4.95 -5.37 14.94
CA CYS A 110 5.20 -5.22 13.52
C CYS A 110 4.74 -3.87 12.99
N ILE A 111 3.60 -3.35 13.47
CA ILE A 111 3.11 -2.01 13.13
C ILE A 111 4.10 -0.95 13.63
N ASN A 112 4.58 -1.07 14.87
CA ASN A 112 5.53 -0.11 15.43
C ASN A 112 6.85 -0.10 14.66
N MET A 113 7.34 -1.24 14.19
CA MET A 113 8.51 -1.33 13.33
C MET A 113 8.30 -0.61 12.00
N GLU A 114 7.12 -0.67 11.44
CA GLU A 114 6.80 0.01 10.17
C GLU A 114 6.75 1.53 10.34
N LYS A 115 6.30 2.03 11.50
CA LYS A 115 6.25 3.46 11.78
C LYS A 115 7.63 4.09 11.99
N GLU A 116 8.63 3.30 12.37
CA GLU A 116 10.00 3.77 12.47
C GLU A 116 10.61 3.98 11.08
#